data_4b9605333e044d3ad8dabfb40731bd56
#
_entry.id   4b9605333e044d3ad8dabfb40731bd56
#
_cell.length_a   1.000
_cell.length_b   1.000
_cell.length_c   1.000
_cell.angle_alpha   90.00
_cell.angle_beta   90.00
_cell.angle_gamma   90.00
#
_symmetry.space_group_name_H-M   'P 1'
#
loop_
_entity.id
_entity.type
_entity.pdbx_description
1 polymer ?
#
loop_
_entity_poly.entity_id
_entity_poly.type
_entity_poly.pdbx_seq_one_letter_code
_entity_poly.pdbx_strand_id
1 'polypeptide(L)'
;MGVHRDHLQALYAGTSDPWDFEHSDYEQAKFAATRRALSRPEYACAFELGCGNGQLARHLVGMCGQYTGMDAVGVAVDAARQAVPPATFIQEFYPCPLPELDFDLLILSEILYFLDESSLRRLAADVIISWPKAEVICVTWLGETDHDLQGTEALEIFTGALKTHHFDCMAKTDRYRIDRALPRAIA
;
A
#
# COMPACT_ATOMS: atom_id res chain seq x y z
N MET A 1 14.33 9.66 -9.59
CA MET A 1 14.18 10.30 -8.23
C MET A 1 12.72 10.23 -7.87
N GLY A 2 12.34 9.64 -6.73
CA GLY A 2 10.93 9.46 -6.36
C GLY A 2 10.15 10.79 -6.30
N VAL A 3 8.84 10.71 -6.18
CA VAL A 3 7.96 11.87 -6.18
C VAL A 3 8.25 12.77 -4.98
N HIS A 4 8.36 14.07 -5.20
CA HIS A 4 8.62 15.03 -4.13
C HIS A 4 7.36 15.30 -3.30
N ARG A 5 7.55 15.60 -2.01
CA ARG A 5 6.46 15.94 -1.07
C ARG A 5 5.56 17.07 -1.58
N ASP A 6 6.14 18.10 -2.17
CA ASP A 6 5.38 19.24 -2.70
C ASP A 6 4.44 18.85 -3.85
N HIS A 7 4.85 17.90 -4.68
CA HIS A 7 4.01 17.37 -5.75
C HIS A 7 2.82 16.60 -5.18
N LEU A 8 3.05 15.74 -4.17
CA LEU A 8 1.97 15.02 -3.49
C LEU A 8 0.98 15.98 -2.83
N GLN A 9 1.47 17.03 -2.15
CA GLN A 9 0.62 18.05 -1.56
C GLN A 9 -0.22 18.80 -2.61
N ALA A 10 0.35 19.05 -3.80
CA ALA A 10 -0.36 19.70 -4.88
C ALA A 10 -1.53 18.86 -5.43
N LEU A 11 -1.40 17.51 -5.46
CA LEU A 11 -2.48 16.61 -5.86
C LEU A 11 -3.72 16.72 -4.95
N TYR A 12 -3.50 17.01 -3.68
CA TYR A 12 -4.57 17.19 -2.69
C TYR A 12 -4.97 18.67 -2.49
N ALA A 13 -4.50 19.59 -3.35
CA ALA A 13 -4.85 20.99 -3.26
C ALA A 13 -6.35 21.20 -3.56
N GLY A 14 -7.15 21.44 -2.52
CA GLY A 14 -8.59 21.71 -2.64
C GLY A 14 -9.50 20.49 -2.48
N THR A 15 -8.97 19.27 -2.32
CA THR A 15 -9.77 18.07 -2.04
C THR A 15 -9.00 17.06 -1.22
N SER A 16 -9.70 16.30 -0.35
CA SER A 16 -9.12 15.13 0.34
C SER A 16 -9.27 13.84 -0.45
N ASP A 17 -9.91 13.87 -1.62
CA ASP A 17 -10.17 12.71 -2.48
C ASP A 17 -9.94 13.04 -3.97
N PRO A 18 -8.67 13.24 -4.40
CA PRO A 18 -8.36 13.64 -5.78
C PRO A 18 -8.69 12.57 -6.83
N TRP A 19 -8.88 11.31 -6.43
CA TRP A 19 -9.18 10.19 -7.31
C TRP A 19 -10.62 9.67 -7.18
N ASP A 20 -11.48 10.38 -6.39
CA ASP A 20 -12.88 9.98 -6.14
C ASP A 20 -13.01 8.54 -5.60
N PHE A 21 -12.10 8.18 -4.67
CA PHE A 21 -12.08 6.84 -4.08
C PHE A 21 -13.39 6.48 -3.37
N GLU A 22 -14.06 7.48 -2.78
CA GLU A 22 -15.29 7.25 -2.01
C GLU A 22 -16.48 6.88 -2.91
N HIS A 23 -16.60 7.48 -4.10
CA HIS A 23 -17.80 7.36 -4.93
C HIS A 23 -17.58 6.60 -6.25
N SER A 24 -16.33 6.34 -6.62
CA SER A 24 -16.01 5.58 -7.83
C SER A 24 -16.33 4.09 -7.67
N ASP A 25 -17.33 3.59 -8.39
CA ASP A 25 -17.66 2.15 -8.43
C ASP A 25 -16.45 1.30 -8.81
N TYR A 26 -15.58 1.81 -9.67
CA TYR A 26 -14.35 1.16 -10.09
C TYR A 26 -13.38 1.00 -8.90
N GLU A 27 -13.15 2.06 -8.13
CA GLU A 27 -12.27 2.05 -6.97
C GLU A 27 -12.82 1.13 -5.86
N GLN A 28 -14.12 1.23 -5.58
CA GLN A 28 -14.79 0.37 -4.61
C GLN A 28 -14.71 -1.12 -5.01
N ALA A 29 -14.86 -1.44 -6.29
CA ALA A 29 -14.70 -2.80 -6.80
C ALA A 29 -13.26 -3.30 -6.68
N LYS A 30 -12.24 -2.43 -6.92
CA LYS A 30 -10.81 -2.72 -6.74
C LYS A 30 -10.48 -2.98 -5.27
N PHE A 31 -10.98 -2.17 -4.33
CA PHE A 31 -10.81 -2.39 -2.89
C PHE A 31 -11.43 -3.72 -2.44
N ALA A 32 -12.64 -4.02 -2.91
CA ALA A 32 -13.28 -5.31 -2.63
C ALA A 32 -12.49 -6.50 -3.23
N ALA A 33 -11.88 -6.33 -4.41
CA ALA A 33 -11.01 -7.35 -5.01
C ALA A 33 -9.72 -7.53 -4.21
N THR A 34 -9.12 -6.45 -3.70
CA THR A 34 -7.95 -6.48 -2.82
C THR A 34 -8.24 -7.28 -1.56
N ARG A 35 -9.38 -7.02 -0.91
CA ARG A 35 -9.82 -7.80 0.26
C ARG A 35 -9.95 -9.30 -0.05
N ARG A 36 -10.54 -9.65 -1.19
CA ARG A 36 -10.71 -11.06 -1.61
C ARG A 36 -9.40 -11.76 -1.94
N ALA A 37 -8.35 -11.01 -2.30
CA ALA A 37 -7.03 -11.55 -2.63
C ALA A 37 -6.22 -11.95 -1.41
N LEU A 38 -6.58 -11.49 -0.21
CA LEU A 38 -5.90 -11.84 1.04
C LEU A 38 -6.08 -13.33 1.36
N SER A 39 -5.02 -13.95 1.92
CA SER A 39 -4.99 -15.40 2.16
C SER A 39 -5.71 -15.83 3.43
N ARG A 40 -5.89 -14.91 4.38
CA ARG A 40 -6.48 -15.21 5.70
C ARG A 40 -7.75 -14.38 5.94
N PRO A 41 -8.69 -14.89 6.73
CA PRO A 41 -9.88 -14.14 7.11
C PRO A 41 -9.58 -13.04 8.14
N GLU A 42 -8.49 -13.18 8.92
CA GLU A 42 -8.12 -12.27 9.99
C GLU A 42 -6.60 -12.09 10.08
N TYR A 43 -6.18 -10.88 10.48
CA TYR A 43 -4.81 -10.47 10.72
C TYR A 43 -4.70 -9.82 12.09
N ALA A 44 -3.58 -10.05 12.80
CA ALA A 44 -3.35 -9.41 14.10
C ALA A 44 -3.07 -7.91 13.93
N CYS A 45 -2.12 -7.58 13.04
CA CYS A 45 -1.69 -6.22 12.80
C CYS A 45 -1.45 -5.97 11.31
N ALA A 46 -2.13 -5.00 10.72
CA ALA A 46 -1.93 -4.58 9.34
C ALA A 46 -1.23 -3.21 9.26
N PHE A 47 -0.33 -3.07 8.28
CA PHE A 47 0.30 -1.80 7.93
C PHE A 47 0.04 -1.46 6.46
N GLU A 48 -0.48 -0.27 6.20
CA GLU A 48 -0.69 0.27 4.86
C GLU A 48 0.25 1.46 4.63
N LEU A 49 1.14 1.35 3.65
CA LEU A 49 1.98 2.44 3.18
C LEU A 49 1.29 3.14 2.01
N GLY A 50 1.10 4.45 2.11
CA GLY A 50 0.34 5.23 1.14
C GLY A 50 -1.17 5.05 1.32
N CYS A 51 -1.67 5.21 2.55
CA CYS A 51 -3.06 4.92 2.89
C CYS A 51 -4.08 5.94 2.33
N GLY A 52 -3.61 7.07 1.77
CA GLY A 52 -4.47 8.13 1.26
C GLY A 52 -5.53 8.57 2.28
N ASN A 53 -6.76 8.73 1.81
CA ASN A 53 -7.92 9.11 2.63
C ASN A 53 -8.60 7.93 3.36
N GLY A 54 -7.95 6.75 3.40
CA GLY A 54 -8.39 5.59 4.18
C GLY A 54 -9.53 4.77 3.55
N GLN A 55 -9.84 4.96 2.27
CA GLN A 55 -10.95 4.22 1.65
C GLN A 55 -10.67 2.71 1.53
N LEU A 56 -9.43 2.28 1.20
CA LEU A 56 -9.07 0.87 1.25
C LEU A 56 -9.10 0.34 2.70
N ALA A 57 -8.62 1.13 3.66
CA ALA A 57 -8.64 0.77 5.08
C ALA A 57 -10.07 0.44 5.57
N ARG A 58 -11.11 1.15 5.08
CA ARG A 58 -12.53 0.83 5.40
C ARG A 58 -12.92 -0.59 5.02
N HIS A 59 -12.36 -1.11 3.92
CA HIS A 59 -12.63 -2.48 3.48
C HIS A 59 -11.87 -3.54 4.28
N LEU A 60 -10.73 -3.18 4.88
CA LEU A 60 -9.81 -4.13 5.50
C LEU A 60 -9.81 -4.11 7.03
N VAL A 61 -10.14 -2.98 7.66
CA VAL A 61 -10.07 -2.81 9.12
C VAL A 61 -10.84 -3.86 9.90
N GLY A 62 -11.99 -4.30 9.39
CA GLY A 62 -12.80 -5.36 10.02
C GLY A 62 -12.17 -6.75 10.01
N MET A 63 -11.05 -6.93 9.30
CA MET A 63 -10.25 -8.17 9.28
C MET A 63 -8.99 -8.07 10.14
N CYS A 64 -8.75 -6.94 10.79
CA CYS A 64 -7.49 -6.65 11.49
C CYS A 64 -7.77 -6.34 12.96
N GLY A 65 -6.98 -6.95 13.86
CA GLY A 65 -6.99 -6.59 15.28
C GLY A 65 -6.51 -5.17 15.50
N GLN A 66 -5.47 -4.78 14.76
CA GLN A 66 -4.96 -3.41 14.67
C GLN A 66 -4.70 -3.05 13.21
N TYR A 67 -4.97 -1.81 12.84
CA TYR A 67 -4.69 -1.28 11.50
C TYR A 67 -3.93 0.04 11.62
N THR A 68 -2.78 0.12 10.95
CA THR A 68 -1.97 1.34 10.89
C THR A 68 -1.80 1.74 9.43
N GLY A 69 -2.23 2.96 9.09
CA GLY A 69 -1.99 3.57 7.78
C GLY A 69 -0.94 4.67 7.89
N MET A 70 -0.12 4.83 6.86
CA MET A 70 0.85 5.92 6.76
C MET A 70 0.74 6.60 5.40
N ASP A 71 0.70 7.93 5.40
CA ASP A 71 0.71 8.74 4.17
C ASP A 71 1.53 10.02 4.35
N ALA A 72 2.06 10.54 3.24
CA ALA A 72 2.86 11.77 3.23
C ALA A 72 2.01 13.03 3.40
N VAL A 73 0.73 12.98 3.04
CA VAL A 73 -0.16 14.15 2.90
C VAL A 73 -1.09 14.28 4.10
N GLY A 74 -0.93 15.35 4.88
CA GLY A 74 -1.69 15.57 6.11
C GLY A 74 -3.20 15.61 5.90
N VAL A 75 -3.68 16.24 4.82
CA VAL A 75 -5.12 16.31 4.48
C VAL A 75 -5.70 14.91 4.24
N ALA A 76 -4.94 14.03 3.58
CA ALA A 76 -5.34 12.63 3.38
C ALA A 76 -5.40 11.88 4.70
N VAL A 77 -4.38 12.01 5.54
CA VAL A 77 -4.32 11.38 6.87
C VAL A 77 -5.47 11.83 7.77
N ASP A 78 -5.82 13.12 7.75
CA ASP A 78 -6.95 13.64 8.55
C ASP A 78 -8.29 13.11 8.04
N ALA A 79 -8.45 12.96 6.71
CA ALA A 79 -9.62 12.33 6.13
C ALA A 79 -9.69 10.81 6.50
N ALA A 80 -8.56 10.11 6.47
CA ALA A 80 -8.48 8.71 6.87
C ALA A 80 -8.87 8.48 8.34
N ARG A 81 -8.42 9.36 9.25
CA ARG A 81 -8.81 9.34 10.68
C ARG A 81 -10.31 9.50 10.88
N GLN A 82 -10.95 10.33 10.06
CA GLN A 82 -12.41 10.50 10.09
C GLN A 82 -13.14 9.31 9.49
N ALA A 83 -12.63 8.76 8.39
CA ALA A 83 -13.25 7.64 7.69
C ALA A 83 -13.17 6.31 8.46
N VAL A 84 -12.07 6.10 9.23
CA VAL A 84 -11.80 4.83 9.93
C VAL A 84 -11.33 5.09 11.36
N PRO A 85 -12.20 5.57 12.27
CA PRO A 85 -11.82 5.92 13.64
C PRO A 85 -11.10 4.82 14.45
N PRO A 86 -11.36 3.51 14.25
CA PRO A 86 -10.65 2.45 14.98
C PRO A 86 -9.18 2.27 14.58
N ALA A 87 -8.76 2.80 13.41
CA ALA A 87 -7.40 2.64 12.91
C ALA A 87 -6.48 3.79 13.37
N THR A 88 -5.18 3.54 13.36
CA THR A 88 -4.14 4.54 13.59
C THR A 88 -3.63 5.06 12.26
N PHE A 89 -3.54 6.41 12.10
CA PHE A 89 -3.00 7.00 10.89
C PHE A 89 -1.85 7.96 11.22
N ILE A 90 -0.72 7.79 10.52
CA ILE A 90 0.55 8.49 10.73
C ILE A 90 0.86 9.33 9.49
N GLN A 91 1.21 10.60 9.69
CA GLN A 91 1.71 11.44 8.62
C GLN A 91 3.23 11.34 8.56
N GLU A 92 3.77 10.58 7.61
CA GLU A 92 5.20 10.49 7.35
C GLU A 92 5.47 10.28 5.86
N PHE A 93 6.65 10.71 5.40
CA PHE A 93 7.11 10.58 4.02
C PHE A 93 8.20 9.49 3.93
N TYR A 94 7.87 8.38 3.29
CA TYR A 94 8.84 7.29 3.08
C TYR A 94 9.90 7.68 2.02
N PRO A 95 11.19 7.37 2.24
CA PRO A 95 11.79 6.58 3.31
C PRO A 95 11.91 7.30 4.66
N CYS A 96 11.40 6.66 5.69
CA CYS A 96 11.48 7.08 7.09
C CYS A 96 11.61 5.85 8.00
N PRO A 97 11.84 5.99 9.31
CA PRO A 97 11.66 4.89 10.25
C PRO A 97 10.22 4.37 10.18
N LEU A 98 10.05 3.06 10.04
CA LEU A 98 8.74 2.41 10.03
C LEU A 98 8.26 2.13 11.45
N PRO A 99 6.92 2.00 11.69
CA PRO A 99 6.38 1.73 13.01
C PRO A 99 6.93 0.42 13.60
N GLU A 100 7.28 0.45 14.90
CA GLU A 100 7.83 -0.69 15.64
C GLU A 100 6.73 -1.62 16.16
N LEU A 101 5.95 -2.22 15.25
CA LEU A 101 4.94 -3.24 15.57
C LEU A 101 5.22 -4.49 14.75
N ASP A 102 4.77 -5.64 15.25
CA ASP A 102 4.89 -6.92 14.53
C ASP A 102 3.71 -7.07 13.56
N PHE A 103 3.84 -6.47 12.37
CA PHE A 103 2.82 -6.54 11.35
C PHE A 103 2.85 -7.90 10.64
N ASP A 104 1.67 -8.49 10.48
CA ASP A 104 1.46 -9.76 9.77
C ASP A 104 0.76 -9.58 8.41
N LEU A 105 0.37 -8.32 8.09
CA LEU A 105 -0.10 -7.89 6.77
C LEU A 105 0.53 -6.54 6.40
N LEU A 106 1.14 -6.48 5.22
CA LEU A 106 1.61 -5.24 4.60
C LEU A 106 0.81 -4.96 3.34
N ILE A 107 0.27 -3.75 3.23
CA ILE A 107 -0.55 -3.29 2.11
C ILE A 107 0.19 -2.19 1.36
N LEU A 108 0.40 -2.40 0.06
CA LEU A 108 1.08 -1.51 -0.87
C LEU A 108 0.15 -1.25 -2.07
N SER A 109 -0.85 -0.40 -1.86
CA SER A 109 -1.86 -0.12 -2.88
C SER A 109 -1.52 1.16 -3.63
N GLU A 110 -1.15 1.00 -4.90
CA GLU A 110 -0.85 2.10 -5.83
C GLU A 110 0.19 3.11 -5.31
N ILE A 111 1.18 2.61 -4.55
CA ILE A 111 2.22 3.43 -3.92
C ILE A 111 3.61 3.20 -4.53
N LEU A 112 3.91 2.01 -5.08
CA LEU A 112 5.26 1.64 -5.46
C LEU A 112 5.87 2.56 -6.52
N TYR A 113 5.11 3.00 -7.52
CA TYR A 113 5.59 3.89 -8.58
C TYR A 113 5.77 5.35 -8.15
N PHE A 114 5.40 5.71 -6.91
CA PHE A 114 5.78 7.00 -6.32
C PHE A 114 7.21 6.97 -5.73
N LEU A 115 7.77 5.78 -5.54
CA LEU A 115 9.09 5.58 -4.97
C LEU A 115 10.14 5.45 -6.09
N ASP A 116 11.38 5.87 -5.81
CA ASP A 116 12.50 5.56 -6.69
C ASP A 116 13.04 4.15 -6.44
N GLU A 117 13.91 3.66 -7.33
CA GLU A 117 14.49 2.33 -7.25
C GLU A 117 15.19 2.08 -5.89
N SER A 118 15.92 3.07 -5.37
CA SER A 118 16.62 2.94 -4.09
C SER A 118 15.66 2.76 -2.92
N SER A 119 14.56 3.52 -2.92
CA SER A 119 13.49 3.44 -1.92
C SER A 119 12.70 2.13 -2.00
N LEU A 120 12.45 1.62 -3.22
CA LEU A 120 11.82 0.30 -3.41
C LEU A 120 12.68 -0.84 -2.86
N ARG A 121 13.99 -0.81 -3.12
CA ARG A 121 14.94 -1.80 -2.58
C ARG A 121 15.04 -1.71 -1.05
N ARG A 122 15.02 -0.47 -0.52
CA ARG A 122 15.00 -0.24 0.92
C ARG A 122 13.72 -0.78 1.54
N LEU A 123 12.55 -0.53 0.95
CA LEU A 123 11.27 -1.05 1.44
C LEU A 123 11.29 -2.59 1.52
N ALA A 124 11.81 -3.26 0.48
CA ALA A 124 11.97 -4.71 0.51
C ALA A 124 12.90 -5.18 1.65
N ALA A 125 14.01 -4.46 1.89
CA ALA A 125 14.93 -4.77 3.00
C ALA A 125 14.27 -4.52 4.36
N ASP A 126 13.53 -3.42 4.53
CA ASP A 126 12.79 -3.11 5.75
C ASP A 126 11.76 -4.22 6.07
N VAL A 127 11.04 -4.72 5.06
CA VAL A 127 10.10 -5.85 5.21
C VAL A 127 10.82 -7.14 5.63
N ILE A 128 11.96 -7.46 5.01
CA ILE A 128 12.76 -8.66 5.33
C ILE A 128 13.25 -8.62 6.78
N ILE A 129 13.64 -7.45 7.26
CA ILE A 129 14.22 -7.28 8.60
C ILE A 129 13.12 -7.22 9.66
N SER A 130 12.10 -6.40 9.45
CA SER A 130 11.10 -6.08 10.47
C SER A 130 9.94 -7.07 10.48
N TRP A 131 9.49 -7.52 9.29
CA TRP A 131 8.26 -8.32 9.15
C TRP A 131 8.44 -9.52 8.20
N PRO A 132 9.44 -10.40 8.45
CA PRO A 132 9.79 -11.50 7.54
C PRO A 132 8.67 -12.53 7.33
N LYS A 133 7.64 -12.49 8.19
CA LYS A 133 6.49 -13.42 8.14
C LYS A 133 5.22 -12.75 7.65
N ALA A 134 5.23 -11.45 7.36
CA ALA A 134 4.05 -10.74 6.89
C ALA A 134 3.60 -11.24 5.52
N GLU A 135 2.31 -11.34 5.32
CA GLU A 135 1.74 -11.36 3.98
C GLU A 135 1.86 -9.97 3.36
N VAL A 136 2.25 -9.88 2.10
CA VAL A 136 2.32 -8.60 1.37
C VAL A 136 1.29 -8.61 0.25
N ILE A 137 0.46 -7.59 0.17
CA ILE A 137 -0.46 -7.36 -0.93
C ILE A 137 -0.06 -6.10 -1.69
N CYS A 138 0.18 -6.22 -3.00
CA CYS A 138 0.48 -5.11 -3.89
C CYS A 138 -0.69 -4.91 -4.85
N VAL A 139 -1.20 -3.68 -4.93
CA VAL A 139 -2.13 -3.26 -5.99
C VAL A 139 -1.39 -2.29 -6.88
N THR A 140 -1.33 -2.61 -8.17
CA THR A 140 -0.50 -1.85 -9.12
C THR A 140 -1.35 -1.37 -10.29
N TRP A 141 -1.33 -0.05 -10.53
CA TRP A 141 -1.89 0.56 -11.73
C TRP A 141 -1.09 0.13 -12.97
N LEU A 142 -1.78 -0.17 -14.05
CA LEU A 142 -1.18 -0.64 -15.31
C LEU A 142 -1.23 0.41 -16.44
N GLY A 143 -1.91 1.53 -16.21
CA GLY A 143 -1.90 2.66 -17.13
C GLY A 143 -0.62 3.49 -17.01
N GLU A 144 -0.48 4.47 -17.88
CA GLU A 144 0.63 5.43 -17.83
C GLU A 144 0.59 6.25 -16.55
N THR A 145 1.75 6.57 -16.02
CA THR A 145 1.96 7.47 -14.88
C THR A 145 2.90 8.60 -15.28
N ASP A 146 2.73 9.76 -14.67
CA ASP A 146 3.65 10.91 -14.84
C ASP A 146 4.90 10.79 -13.93
N HIS A 147 5.23 9.56 -13.50
CA HIS A 147 6.36 9.28 -12.61
C HIS A 147 7.53 8.66 -13.37
N ASP A 148 8.71 8.74 -12.78
CA ASP A 148 9.95 8.16 -13.37
C ASP A 148 9.81 6.64 -13.62
N LEU A 149 9.06 5.94 -12.76
CA LEU A 149 8.77 4.52 -12.90
C LEU A 149 7.29 4.29 -13.23
N GLN A 150 7.05 3.38 -14.17
CA GLN A 150 5.70 2.87 -14.40
C GLN A 150 5.34 1.81 -13.36
N GLY A 151 4.03 1.57 -13.14
CA GLY A 151 3.58 0.64 -12.11
C GLY A 151 4.20 -0.74 -12.20
N THR A 152 4.29 -1.30 -13.42
CA THR A 152 4.90 -2.63 -13.63
C THR A 152 6.40 -2.65 -13.31
N GLU A 153 7.15 -1.61 -13.70
CA GLU A 153 8.58 -1.50 -13.41
C GLU A 153 8.85 -1.41 -11.90
N ALA A 154 8.08 -0.55 -11.21
CA ALA A 154 8.19 -0.42 -9.75
C ALA A 154 7.88 -1.74 -9.03
N LEU A 155 6.84 -2.47 -9.48
CA LEU A 155 6.50 -3.78 -8.94
C LEU A 155 7.63 -4.79 -9.17
N GLU A 156 8.23 -4.85 -10.37
CA GLU A 156 9.33 -5.76 -10.69
C GLU A 156 10.57 -5.49 -9.83
N ILE A 157 10.92 -4.22 -9.60
CA ILE A 157 12.03 -3.85 -8.72
C ILE A 157 11.77 -4.32 -7.29
N PHE A 158 10.59 -4.03 -6.75
CA PHE A 158 10.23 -4.41 -5.39
C PHE A 158 10.18 -5.93 -5.21
N THR A 159 9.48 -6.66 -6.08
CA THR A 159 9.36 -8.12 -5.99
C THR A 159 10.70 -8.81 -6.22
N GLY A 160 11.52 -8.25 -7.14
CA GLY A 160 12.89 -8.69 -7.38
C GLY A 160 13.81 -8.53 -6.16
N ALA A 161 13.56 -7.54 -5.29
CA ALA A 161 14.31 -7.30 -4.06
C ALA A 161 13.79 -8.13 -2.87
N LEU A 162 12.47 -8.37 -2.77
CA LEU A 162 11.83 -9.11 -1.68
C LEU A 162 11.97 -10.64 -1.85
N LYS A 163 13.20 -11.15 -1.79
CA LYS A 163 13.54 -12.55 -2.08
C LYS A 163 13.00 -13.59 -1.09
N THR A 164 12.63 -13.16 0.10
CA THR A 164 12.07 -14.02 1.16
C THR A 164 10.62 -14.42 0.92
N HIS A 165 9.97 -13.81 -0.08
CA HIS A 165 8.57 -14.04 -0.38
C HIS A 165 8.38 -14.64 -1.78
N HIS A 166 7.27 -15.35 -1.95
CA HIS A 166 6.79 -15.82 -3.24
C HIS A 166 5.55 -15.01 -3.63
N PHE A 167 5.57 -14.46 -4.84
CA PHE A 167 4.49 -13.63 -5.38
C PHE A 167 3.61 -14.42 -6.33
N ASP A 168 2.29 -14.33 -6.13
CA ASP A 168 1.24 -14.83 -7.01
C ASP A 168 0.36 -13.67 -7.49
N CYS A 169 0.08 -13.63 -8.80
CA CYS A 169 -0.90 -12.68 -9.33
C CYS A 169 -2.30 -13.19 -9.05
N MET A 170 -3.02 -12.54 -8.15
CA MET A 170 -4.35 -12.91 -7.69
C MET A 170 -5.47 -12.40 -8.59
N ALA A 171 -5.27 -11.23 -9.21
CA ALA A 171 -6.19 -10.63 -10.16
C ALA A 171 -5.44 -9.72 -11.13
N LYS A 172 -5.90 -9.66 -12.37
CA LYS A 172 -5.38 -8.74 -13.39
C LYS A 172 -6.51 -8.30 -14.31
N THR A 173 -6.60 -7.01 -14.53
CA THR A 173 -7.47 -6.35 -15.50
C THR A 173 -6.62 -5.61 -16.54
N ASP A 174 -7.22 -4.84 -17.40
CA ASP A 174 -6.54 -3.90 -18.29
C ASP A 174 -6.01 -2.65 -17.57
N ARG A 175 -6.50 -2.37 -16.34
CA ARG A 175 -6.17 -1.17 -15.58
C ARG A 175 -5.30 -1.43 -14.34
N TYR A 176 -5.47 -2.56 -13.66
CA TYR A 176 -4.70 -2.88 -12.45
C TYR A 176 -4.41 -4.37 -12.34
N ARG A 177 -3.44 -4.68 -11.51
CA ARG A 177 -3.16 -6.04 -11.04
C ARG A 177 -3.03 -6.08 -9.52
N ILE A 178 -3.36 -7.21 -8.96
CA ILE A 178 -3.20 -7.50 -7.52
C ILE A 178 -2.26 -8.68 -7.39
N ASP A 179 -1.14 -8.48 -6.70
CA ASP A 179 -0.16 -9.50 -6.41
C ASP A 179 -0.10 -9.73 -4.90
N ARG A 180 -0.18 -10.99 -4.50
CA ARG A 180 -0.03 -11.41 -3.12
C ARG A 180 1.30 -12.14 -2.93
N ALA A 181 2.02 -11.77 -1.89
CA ALA A 181 3.24 -12.44 -1.50
C ALA A 181 3.11 -13.12 -0.15
N LEU A 182 3.51 -14.38 -0.10
CA LEU A 182 3.61 -15.15 1.13
C LEU A 182 5.08 -15.46 1.43
N PRO A 183 5.48 -15.50 2.71
CA PRO A 183 6.83 -15.91 3.10
C PRO A 183 7.16 -17.29 2.52
N ARG A 184 8.36 -17.45 1.97
CA ARG A 184 8.85 -18.77 1.55
C ARG A 184 9.05 -19.64 2.77
N ALA A 185 8.67 -20.92 2.68
CA ALA A 185 9.04 -21.88 3.71
C ALA A 185 10.58 -21.89 3.87
N ILE A 186 11.04 -21.73 5.10
CA ILE A 186 12.46 -21.91 5.42
C ILE A 186 12.73 -23.40 5.27
N ALA A 187 13.57 -23.77 4.29
CA ALA A 187 13.99 -25.14 4.07
C ALA A 187 14.90 -25.62 5.19
#